data_ed158cb3f08a204b29bbc2eccf8fb26a
#
_entry.id   ed158cb3f08a204b29bbc2eccf8fb26a
#
_cell.length_a   1.000
_cell.length_b   1.000
_cell.length_c   1.000
_cell.angle_alpha   90.00
_cell.angle_beta   90.00
_cell.angle_gamma   90.00
#
_symmetry.space_group_name_H-M   'P 1'
#
loop_
_entity.id
_entity.type
_entity.pdbx_description
1 polymer ?
#
loop_
_entity_poly.entity_id
_entity_poly.type
_entity_poly.pdbx_seq_one_letter_code
_entity_poly.pdbx_strand_id
1 'polypeptide(L)'
;MKDDGSTKLVEGCCRKTAGIARRLNSRAVFLWLAIGYVVMTAAAELVFAQVPLDPRTLMKFKDPLPAPGVMQPTTPGGTYYEVGVWQIGQQLHSQLQPTILWGYGPTQATATYPGATFDVTRGVPIQVRWTNGLGGVIHPMPVDQTIHWADPLGTGPTFAPYLGPVPTVVHLHGGETEAASDGHPDAWFTPGFAIKGMGWVKQIYDYPNDQPATTLWYHDHALGITRLNVYMGLAGFYLIRDPINEPANLPSGAYEIPIVIQDRMFDVNGQLIYPNLGINPLIHPFWIPEFFGNTILVNGKIWPYLNVEPRKYRFRLLNGSDARFYNLSLSSGQPFIQIGTDGGYLNAPVQVTQLLLAPGERADVVIDFTGLAVGTQILLANNAKAPFPGGAPADPRTVGQIMLFKVVSLTAPDTSVIPATLNTITPLTGTVATRTLTLNEVMGPGGPLAMFLDGKMWDAPVTENPTLGSTETWEIINLTADTHPIHLHLVQFQILSRQGFQVNKYLKAYTAANPIIPVPPGVTYTPVPVGPYLQRGLVPPAANEAGWKDTVRMNPGEVTRIIVRFAPIGSAAVTPYPFDATAVPGYVWHCHILEHEDNEMMRPYTVQP
;
A
#
# COMPACT_ATOMS: atom_id res chain seq x y z
N MET A 1 35.60 68.66 8.47
CA MET A 1 37.06 68.61 8.44
C MET A 1 37.34 67.25 7.79
N LYS A 2 37.50 67.24 6.47
CA LYS A 2 38.80 67.31 5.75
C LYS A 2 39.63 66.08 6.04
N ASP A 3 39.98 65.27 5.15
CA ASP A 3 40.41 65.20 3.78
C ASP A 3 41.23 63.90 3.72
N ASP A 4 41.14 63.07 2.78
CA ASP A 4 41.53 63.04 1.38
C ASP A 4 42.85 62.29 1.18
N GLY A 5 42.95 61.55 0.16
CA GLY A 5 44.18 61.30 -0.59
C GLY A 5 44.70 59.89 -0.60
N SER A 6 44.47 59.16 -1.56
CA SER A 6 45.01 59.03 -2.92
C SER A 6 46.14 57.97 -3.06
N THR A 7 45.83 57.04 -3.93
CA THR A 7 46.71 56.38 -4.96
C THR A 7 48.23 56.56 -4.88
N LYS A 8 48.96 55.45 -5.04
CA LYS A 8 49.97 55.29 -6.14
C LYS A 8 50.50 53.86 -6.29
N LEU A 9 50.54 53.46 -7.54
CA LEU A 9 51.31 52.38 -8.14
C LEU A 9 52.81 52.44 -7.78
N VAL A 10 53.45 51.27 -7.70
CA VAL A 10 54.81 51.10 -8.23
C VAL A 10 54.90 49.71 -8.87
N GLU A 11 55.20 49.75 -10.15
CA GLU A 11 55.73 48.66 -10.96
C GLU A 11 57.19 48.32 -10.56
N GLY A 12 57.55 47.07 -10.82
CA GLY A 12 58.92 46.76 -11.22
C GLY A 12 59.62 45.67 -10.41
N CYS A 13 59.74 44.51 -10.89
CA CYS A 13 61.03 44.05 -11.46
C CYS A 13 61.02 42.58 -11.84
N CYS A 14 61.23 42.33 -13.07
CA CYS A 14 61.50 41.03 -13.64
C CYS A 14 62.95 40.59 -13.31
N ARG A 15 63.17 39.31 -12.93
CA ARG A 15 64.16 38.44 -13.61
C ARG A 15 64.47 37.13 -12.91
N LYS A 16 64.23 36.06 -13.68
CA LYS A 16 65.04 34.84 -13.83
C LYS A 16 65.11 33.86 -12.67
N THR A 17 64.38 32.74 -12.79
CA THR A 17 65.02 31.42 -12.76
C THR A 17 64.31 30.49 -13.76
N ALA A 18 65.04 30.13 -14.79
CA ALA A 18 64.74 29.09 -15.75
C ALA A 18 65.12 27.73 -15.09
N GLY A 19 64.31 26.71 -15.27
CA GLY A 19 64.80 25.38 -15.00
C GLY A 19 63.70 24.32 -14.91
N ILE A 20 63.59 23.53 -15.97
CA ILE A 20 63.05 22.17 -16.04
C ILE A 20 61.52 22.09 -16.20
N ALA A 21 61.04 22.39 -17.39
CA ALA A 21 59.81 21.80 -17.90
C ALA A 21 60.10 20.36 -18.37
N ARG A 22 59.75 19.37 -17.52
CA ARG A 22 59.60 17.98 -17.97
C ARG A 22 58.40 17.96 -18.94
N ARG A 23 58.66 17.72 -20.20
CA ARG A 23 57.63 17.38 -21.20
C ARG A 23 56.89 16.13 -20.74
N LEU A 24 55.76 16.27 -20.09
CA LEU A 24 54.78 15.21 -19.96
C LEU A 24 54.22 14.94 -21.36
N ASN A 25 54.44 13.73 -21.83
CA ASN A 25 54.07 13.25 -23.14
C ASN A 25 52.54 13.38 -23.32
N SER A 26 52.06 14.33 -24.08
CA SER A 26 50.66 14.60 -24.35
C SER A 26 49.87 13.35 -24.80
N ARG A 27 50.57 12.37 -25.39
CA ARG A 27 50.00 11.06 -25.74
C ARG A 27 49.60 10.20 -24.54
N ALA A 28 50.29 10.28 -23.40
CA ALA A 28 49.95 9.53 -22.20
C ALA A 28 48.70 10.08 -21.50
N VAL A 29 48.55 11.41 -21.44
CA VAL A 29 47.36 12.07 -20.87
C VAL A 29 46.11 11.80 -21.72
N PHE A 30 46.23 11.84 -23.05
CA PHE A 30 45.12 11.47 -23.94
C PHE A 30 44.76 10.00 -23.86
N LEU A 31 45.72 9.11 -23.63
CA LEU A 31 45.46 7.68 -23.48
C LEU A 31 44.74 7.39 -22.17
N TRP A 32 45.10 8.03 -21.05
CA TRP A 32 44.41 7.88 -19.76
C TRP A 32 43.00 8.50 -19.76
N LEU A 33 42.80 9.62 -20.45
CA LEU A 33 41.48 10.21 -20.62
C LEU A 33 40.60 9.36 -21.56
N ALA A 34 41.17 8.78 -22.61
CA ALA A 34 40.44 7.88 -23.50
C ALA A 34 40.11 6.55 -22.82
N ILE A 35 41.02 5.97 -22.03
CA ILE A 35 40.75 4.76 -21.24
C ILE A 35 39.73 5.06 -20.13
N GLY A 36 39.83 6.20 -19.45
CA GLY A 36 38.82 6.63 -18.46
C GLY A 36 37.43 6.82 -19.08
N TYR A 37 37.36 7.40 -20.28
CA TYR A 37 36.11 7.58 -21.01
C TYR A 37 35.53 6.25 -21.51
N VAL A 38 36.36 5.35 -22.04
CA VAL A 38 35.95 3.99 -22.46
C VAL A 38 35.53 3.11 -21.26
N VAL A 39 36.20 3.26 -20.10
CA VAL A 39 35.79 2.53 -18.87
C VAL A 39 34.52 3.13 -18.30
N MET A 40 34.31 4.45 -18.35
CA MET A 40 33.02 5.06 -17.96
C MET A 40 31.88 4.72 -18.93
N THR A 41 32.13 4.68 -20.25
CA THR A 41 31.13 4.29 -21.24
C THR A 41 30.84 2.78 -21.14
N ALA A 42 31.86 1.93 -20.92
CA ALA A 42 31.66 0.49 -20.70
C ALA A 42 30.95 0.17 -19.37
N ALA A 43 31.14 0.99 -18.33
CA ALA A 43 30.37 0.87 -17.07
C ALA A 43 28.93 1.42 -17.21
N ALA A 44 28.69 2.37 -18.12
CA ALA A 44 27.35 2.88 -18.43
C ALA A 44 26.56 1.97 -19.40
N GLU A 45 27.23 1.09 -20.16
CA GLU A 45 26.55 0.17 -21.09
C GLU A 45 26.13 -1.18 -20.47
N LEU A 46 26.34 -1.41 -19.17
CA LEU A 46 25.84 -2.60 -18.47
C LEU A 46 24.49 -2.38 -17.78
N VAL A 47 23.82 -1.29 -17.99
CA VAL A 47 22.37 -1.23 -17.83
C VAL A 47 21.80 -1.87 -19.10
N PHE A 48 21.69 -3.21 -19.11
CA PHE A 48 20.85 -3.90 -20.09
C PHE A 48 19.49 -3.22 -20.04
N ALA A 49 19.11 -2.54 -21.13
CA ALA A 49 17.75 -2.01 -21.25
C ALA A 49 16.81 -3.20 -21.00
N GLN A 50 16.10 -3.19 -19.87
CA GLN A 50 15.19 -4.26 -19.52
C GLN A 50 14.14 -4.32 -20.63
N VAL A 51 14.15 -5.37 -21.43
CA VAL A 51 13.19 -5.57 -22.52
C VAL A 51 11.90 -6.09 -21.89
N PRO A 52 10.79 -5.32 -21.96
CA PRO A 52 9.53 -5.75 -21.37
C PRO A 52 9.05 -7.07 -21.98
N LEU A 53 8.60 -7.98 -21.12
CA LEU A 53 7.95 -9.21 -21.52
C LEU A 53 6.53 -8.91 -22.06
N ASP A 54 6.18 -9.45 -23.22
CA ASP A 54 4.77 -9.50 -23.61
C ASP A 54 4.06 -10.57 -22.75
N PRO A 55 3.17 -10.21 -21.83
CA PRO A 55 2.55 -11.15 -20.91
C PRO A 55 1.65 -12.19 -21.63
N ARG A 56 1.26 -11.93 -22.89
CA ARG A 56 0.48 -12.86 -23.72
C ARG A 56 1.28 -14.08 -24.18
N THR A 57 2.61 -14.04 -24.05
CA THR A 57 3.49 -15.19 -24.35
C THR A 57 3.49 -16.24 -23.25
N LEU A 58 3.04 -15.89 -22.05
CA LEU A 58 2.93 -16.83 -20.93
C LEU A 58 1.66 -17.66 -21.03
N MET A 59 1.80 -18.98 -20.81
CA MET A 59 0.68 -19.92 -20.74
C MET A 59 -0.06 -19.76 -19.42
N LYS A 60 -1.26 -19.17 -19.46
CA LYS A 60 -2.07 -18.99 -18.25
C LYS A 60 -2.58 -20.30 -17.68
N PHE A 61 -2.83 -20.30 -16.35
CA PHE A 61 -3.45 -21.42 -15.61
C PHE A 61 -2.66 -22.72 -15.73
N LYS A 62 -1.33 -22.57 -15.83
CA LYS A 62 -0.38 -23.69 -15.90
C LYS A 62 0.11 -24.11 -14.52
N ASP A 63 0.38 -23.15 -13.67
CA ASP A 63 0.91 -23.37 -12.32
C ASP A 63 -0.22 -23.38 -11.28
N PRO A 64 -0.17 -24.25 -10.26
CA PRO A 64 -1.17 -24.25 -9.21
C PRO A 64 -1.03 -23.03 -8.29
N LEU A 65 -2.16 -22.58 -7.73
CA LEU A 65 -2.18 -21.55 -6.70
C LEU A 65 -1.47 -22.07 -5.44
N PRO A 66 -0.44 -21.38 -4.92
CA PRO A 66 0.13 -21.73 -3.64
C PRO A 66 -0.76 -21.22 -2.49
N ALA A 67 -0.90 -21.99 -1.43
CA ALA A 67 -1.38 -21.47 -0.16
C ALA A 67 -0.21 -20.82 0.57
N PRO A 68 -0.33 -19.56 1.06
CA PRO A 68 0.68 -18.97 1.92
C PRO A 68 0.90 -19.84 3.16
N GLY A 69 2.17 -20.05 3.54
CA GLY A 69 2.50 -20.78 4.76
C GLY A 69 2.03 -20.03 6.01
N VAL A 70 2.04 -20.71 7.16
CA VAL A 70 1.76 -20.09 8.46
C VAL A 70 3.06 -19.67 9.12
N MET A 71 3.15 -18.40 9.56
CA MET A 71 4.30 -17.87 10.30
C MET A 71 4.46 -18.63 11.62
N GLN A 72 5.66 -19.12 11.88
CA GLN A 72 5.92 -19.89 13.09
C GLN A 72 6.61 -19.03 14.16
N PRO A 73 6.20 -19.11 15.42
CA PRO A 73 6.93 -18.47 16.51
C PRO A 73 8.31 -19.11 16.70
N THR A 74 9.23 -18.39 17.33
CA THR A 74 10.60 -18.87 17.59
C THR A 74 10.64 -20.13 18.45
N THR A 75 9.63 -20.33 19.29
CA THR A 75 9.43 -21.55 20.08
C THR A 75 8.04 -22.12 19.77
N PRO A 76 7.90 -23.40 19.44
CA PRO A 76 6.60 -23.99 19.16
C PRO A 76 5.57 -23.71 20.24
N GLY A 77 4.40 -23.19 19.84
CA GLY A 77 3.32 -22.77 20.76
C GLY A 77 3.59 -21.48 21.53
N GLY A 78 4.69 -20.78 21.23
CA GLY A 78 4.99 -19.47 21.81
C GLY A 78 4.28 -18.31 21.10
N THR A 79 4.50 -17.12 21.64
CA THR A 79 3.89 -15.87 21.15
C THR A 79 4.94 -14.84 20.66
N TYR A 80 6.21 -15.25 20.57
CA TYR A 80 7.29 -14.40 20.11
C TYR A 80 7.78 -14.85 18.72
N TYR A 81 7.92 -13.89 17.82
CA TYR A 81 8.31 -14.11 16.43
C TYR A 81 9.54 -13.24 16.09
N GLU A 82 10.45 -13.78 15.30
CA GLU A 82 11.49 -13.02 14.62
C GLU A 82 11.27 -13.12 13.12
N VAL A 83 11.04 -11.98 12.47
CA VAL A 83 10.75 -11.90 11.04
C VAL A 83 11.62 -10.84 10.40
N GLY A 84 12.34 -11.23 9.36
CA GLY A 84 13.18 -10.32 8.59
C GLY A 84 12.63 -10.09 7.18
N VAL A 85 13.05 -8.98 6.61
CA VAL A 85 12.96 -8.70 5.16
C VAL A 85 14.21 -9.29 4.51
N TRP A 86 14.04 -10.09 3.47
CA TRP A 86 15.13 -10.76 2.78
C TRP A 86 15.01 -10.67 1.27
N GLN A 87 16.14 -10.52 0.57
CA GLN A 87 16.17 -10.71 -0.88
C GLN A 87 16.17 -12.22 -1.20
N ILE A 88 15.22 -12.63 -2.02
CA ILE A 88 14.99 -14.04 -2.39
C ILE A 88 14.86 -14.20 -3.91
N GLY A 89 15.06 -15.41 -4.41
CA GLY A 89 14.71 -15.81 -5.76
C GLY A 89 13.51 -16.75 -5.73
N GLN A 90 12.37 -16.35 -6.33
CA GLN A 90 11.15 -17.15 -6.32
C GLN A 90 10.61 -17.40 -7.73
N GLN A 91 10.21 -18.63 -8.00
CA GLN A 91 9.58 -19.05 -9.27
C GLN A 91 8.12 -18.56 -9.33
N LEU A 92 7.86 -17.49 -10.03
CA LEU A 92 6.51 -16.93 -10.16
C LEU A 92 5.70 -17.58 -11.29
N HIS A 93 6.37 -18.10 -12.32
CA HIS A 93 5.76 -18.86 -13.41
C HIS A 93 6.73 -19.92 -13.94
N SER A 94 6.24 -21.12 -14.26
CA SER A 94 7.08 -22.24 -14.71
C SER A 94 7.81 -21.99 -16.05
N GLN A 95 7.43 -20.97 -16.81
CA GLN A 95 8.11 -20.59 -18.06
C GLN A 95 9.14 -19.47 -17.88
N LEU A 96 9.27 -18.89 -16.69
CA LEU A 96 10.23 -17.83 -16.39
C LEU A 96 11.37 -18.35 -15.50
N GLN A 97 12.49 -17.67 -15.50
CA GLN A 97 13.52 -17.87 -14.48
C GLN A 97 13.00 -17.37 -13.12
N PRO A 98 13.59 -17.81 -12.00
CA PRO A 98 13.27 -17.25 -10.70
C PRO A 98 13.43 -15.72 -10.70
N THR A 99 12.41 -15.03 -10.22
CA THR A 99 12.42 -13.58 -10.06
C THR A 99 13.09 -13.20 -8.75
N ILE A 100 13.98 -12.20 -8.78
CA ILE A 100 14.54 -11.60 -7.57
C ILE A 100 13.47 -10.70 -6.96
N LEU A 101 13.13 -11.01 -5.71
CA LEU A 101 12.07 -10.36 -4.93
C LEU A 101 12.56 -10.10 -3.51
N TRP A 102 11.75 -9.38 -2.75
CA TRP A 102 11.87 -9.35 -1.31
C TRP A 102 10.73 -10.12 -0.67
N GLY A 103 11.02 -10.78 0.43
CA GLY A 103 10.04 -11.57 1.15
C GLY A 103 10.23 -11.47 2.64
N TYR A 104 9.17 -11.77 3.38
CA TYR A 104 9.20 -11.86 4.83
C TYR A 104 9.43 -13.31 5.28
N GLY A 105 10.26 -13.48 6.30
CA GLY A 105 10.47 -14.77 6.95
C GLY A 105 11.52 -14.74 8.05
N PRO A 106 11.60 -15.77 8.90
CA PRO A 106 12.61 -15.86 9.96
C PRO A 106 14.05 -15.79 9.44
N THR A 107 14.29 -16.33 8.26
CA THR A 107 15.60 -16.35 7.59
C THR A 107 15.42 -16.15 6.09
N GLN A 108 16.50 -15.81 5.39
CA GLN A 108 16.47 -15.71 3.92
C GLN A 108 16.00 -17.03 3.25
N ALA A 109 16.37 -18.18 3.80
CA ALA A 109 16.01 -19.49 3.25
C ALA A 109 14.52 -19.84 3.43
N THR A 110 13.85 -19.23 4.39
CA THR A 110 12.44 -19.47 4.71
C THR A 110 11.53 -18.29 4.36
N ALA A 111 12.12 -17.19 3.92
CA ALA A 111 11.36 -16.03 3.45
C ALA A 111 10.64 -16.35 2.14
N THR A 112 9.42 -15.85 2.00
CA THR A 112 8.54 -16.05 0.85
C THR A 112 7.84 -14.76 0.42
N TYR A 113 7.34 -14.76 -0.81
CA TYR A 113 6.43 -13.78 -1.35
C TYR A 113 5.13 -14.45 -1.85
N PRO A 114 3.94 -14.06 -1.36
CA PRO A 114 3.74 -13.22 -0.18
C PRO A 114 4.36 -13.87 1.08
N GLY A 115 4.60 -13.04 2.11
CA GLY A 115 5.06 -13.49 3.41
C GLY A 115 4.09 -14.50 4.03
N ALA A 116 4.60 -15.37 4.92
CA ALA A 116 3.79 -16.34 5.62
C ALA A 116 2.68 -15.64 6.44
N THR A 117 1.52 -16.29 6.53
CA THR A 117 0.35 -15.79 7.24
C THR A 117 0.55 -15.88 8.76
N PHE A 118 0.40 -14.78 9.50
CA PHE A 118 0.16 -14.86 10.92
C PHE A 118 -1.28 -15.37 11.14
N ASP A 119 -1.44 -16.48 11.83
CA ASP A 119 -2.74 -17.06 12.20
C ASP A 119 -2.81 -17.06 13.72
N VAL A 120 -3.44 -16.02 14.28
CA VAL A 120 -3.41 -15.70 15.71
C VAL A 120 -4.81 -15.77 16.32
N THR A 121 -4.87 -15.94 17.64
CA THR A 121 -6.14 -16.02 18.37
C THR A 121 -6.43 -14.70 19.07
N ARG A 122 -7.67 -14.23 18.98
CA ARG A 122 -8.18 -13.07 19.68
C ARG A 122 -7.88 -13.14 21.18
N GLY A 123 -7.40 -12.04 21.76
CA GLY A 123 -7.05 -11.94 23.18
C GLY A 123 -5.75 -12.69 23.55
N VAL A 124 -5.02 -13.21 22.57
CA VAL A 124 -3.70 -13.79 22.79
C VAL A 124 -2.67 -12.83 22.18
N PRO A 125 -2.03 -11.97 22.97
CA PRO A 125 -1.04 -11.02 22.46
C PRO A 125 0.19 -11.75 21.94
N ILE A 126 0.77 -11.20 20.88
CA ILE A 126 2.04 -11.67 20.32
C ILE A 126 3.06 -10.54 20.25
N GLN A 127 4.33 -10.89 20.18
CA GLN A 127 5.45 -9.99 19.95
C GLN A 127 6.16 -10.36 18.67
N VAL A 128 6.47 -9.37 17.85
CA VAL A 128 7.21 -9.58 16.60
C VAL A 128 8.44 -8.67 16.56
N ARG A 129 9.61 -9.27 16.50
CA ARG A 129 10.84 -8.54 16.20
C ARG A 129 11.01 -8.45 14.70
N TRP A 130 10.83 -7.26 14.15
CA TRP A 130 11.07 -7.00 12.74
C TRP A 130 12.54 -6.65 12.49
N THR A 131 13.14 -7.25 11.45
CA THR A 131 14.53 -7.01 11.08
C THR A 131 14.66 -6.74 9.59
N ASN A 132 15.71 -6.00 9.21
CA ASN A 132 16.03 -5.70 7.83
C ASN A 132 17.32 -6.44 7.43
N GLY A 133 17.17 -7.50 6.65
CA GLY A 133 18.24 -8.36 6.15
C GLY A 133 18.78 -7.95 4.78
N LEU A 134 18.46 -6.74 4.28
CA LEU A 134 18.91 -6.24 2.98
C LEU A 134 20.31 -5.60 3.03
N GLY A 135 21.18 -6.04 3.94
CA GLY A 135 22.55 -5.54 4.02
C GLY A 135 23.32 -5.70 2.72
N GLY A 136 23.84 -4.58 2.18
CA GLY A 136 24.57 -4.56 0.90
C GLY A 136 23.69 -4.66 -0.35
N VAL A 137 22.35 -4.68 -0.19
CA VAL A 137 21.40 -4.63 -1.32
C VAL A 137 21.12 -3.16 -1.65
N ILE A 138 21.29 -2.81 -2.93
CA ILE A 138 20.80 -1.56 -3.51
C ILE A 138 19.38 -1.80 -4.00
N HIS A 139 18.49 -0.82 -3.82
CA HIS A 139 17.11 -0.95 -4.28
C HIS A 139 17.07 -1.15 -5.80
N PRO A 140 16.51 -2.28 -6.32
CA PRO A 140 16.54 -2.56 -7.75
C PRO A 140 15.56 -1.71 -8.57
N MET A 141 14.59 -1.05 -7.91
CA MET A 141 13.64 -0.13 -8.55
C MET A 141 14.13 1.31 -8.42
N PRO A 142 13.71 2.22 -9.32
CA PRO A 142 14.18 3.61 -9.35
C PRO A 142 13.57 4.42 -8.18
N VAL A 143 14.37 4.65 -7.15
CA VAL A 143 13.98 5.50 -6.00
C VAL A 143 14.02 6.96 -6.42
N ASP A 144 12.89 7.65 -6.30
CA ASP A 144 12.80 9.09 -6.55
C ASP A 144 13.11 9.86 -5.27
N GLN A 145 14.28 10.50 -5.24
CA GLN A 145 14.75 11.27 -4.09
C GLN A 145 14.27 12.74 -4.10
N THR A 146 13.39 13.11 -5.01
CA THR A 146 12.84 14.47 -5.10
C THR A 146 11.48 14.61 -4.42
N ILE A 147 10.79 13.50 -4.15
CA ILE A 147 9.59 13.47 -3.30
C ILE A 147 10.01 13.47 -1.83
N HIS A 148 9.06 13.69 -0.92
CA HIS A 148 9.32 13.55 0.51
C HIS A 148 9.43 12.08 0.87
N TRP A 149 10.62 11.65 1.31
CA TRP A 149 10.89 10.24 1.56
C TRP A 149 11.86 10.04 2.73
N ALA A 150 12.07 8.79 3.12
CA ALA A 150 12.90 8.38 4.26
C ALA A 150 14.32 8.97 4.29
N ASP A 151 14.96 9.17 3.15
CA ASP A 151 16.30 9.74 2.95
C ASP A 151 17.36 9.28 3.99
N PRO A 152 17.70 7.97 4.04
CA PRO A 152 18.62 7.47 5.07
C PRO A 152 20.01 8.11 5.07
N LEU A 153 20.43 8.72 3.95
CA LEU A 153 21.73 9.37 3.82
C LEU A 153 21.68 10.88 4.15
N GLY A 154 20.49 11.46 4.31
CA GLY A 154 20.33 12.89 4.56
C GLY A 154 20.86 13.76 3.41
N THR A 155 20.76 13.26 2.18
CA THR A 155 21.29 13.97 0.98
C THR A 155 20.38 15.08 0.52
N GLY A 156 19.12 15.07 0.95
CA GLY A 156 18.07 15.94 0.44
C GLY A 156 17.68 15.63 -1.00
N PRO A 157 16.77 16.43 -1.59
CA PRO A 157 16.26 16.19 -2.94
C PRO A 157 17.37 16.18 -3.99
N THR A 158 17.44 15.10 -4.78
CA THR A 158 18.44 14.94 -5.84
C THR A 158 17.92 14.08 -6.98
N PHE A 159 18.41 14.33 -8.20
CA PHE A 159 18.12 13.52 -9.39
C PHE A 159 19.08 12.32 -9.54
N ALA A 160 20.06 12.17 -8.67
CA ALA A 160 20.98 11.04 -8.70
C ALA A 160 20.27 9.74 -8.33
N PRO A 161 20.69 8.58 -8.87
CA PRO A 161 20.19 7.29 -8.40
C PRO A 161 20.53 7.08 -6.93
N TYR A 162 19.59 6.51 -6.18
CA TYR A 162 19.82 6.13 -4.79
C TYR A 162 20.64 4.83 -4.72
N LEU A 163 21.76 4.85 -4.03
CA LEU A 163 22.67 3.70 -3.86
C LEU A 163 22.91 3.37 -2.38
N GLY A 164 22.12 3.95 -1.50
CA GLY A 164 22.23 3.76 -0.05
C GLY A 164 21.50 2.51 0.47
N PRO A 165 21.52 2.31 1.79
CA PRO A 165 20.84 1.18 2.44
C PRO A 165 19.31 1.36 2.36
N VAL A 166 18.61 0.27 2.08
CA VAL A 166 17.15 0.28 1.95
C VAL A 166 16.47 0.49 3.31
N PRO A 167 15.64 1.54 3.48
CA PRO A 167 14.82 1.70 4.68
C PRO A 167 13.57 0.81 4.58
N THR A 168 13.17 0.21 5.71
CA THR A 168 11.95 -0.60 5.83
C THR A 168 11.25 -0.32 7.15
N VAL A 169 9.93 -0.42 7.17
CA VAL A 169 9.12 -0.49 8.39
C VAL A 169 7.88 -1.31 8.09
N VAL A 170 7.37 -2.07 9.06
CA VAL A 170 6.21 -2.94 8.82
C VAL A 170 4.99 -2.38 9.53
N HIS A 171 3.93 -2.13 8.76
CA HIS A 171 2.61 -1.77 9.26
C HIS A 171 1.70 -3.00 9.29
N LEU A 172 0.93 -3.15 10.38
CA LEU A 172 -0.16 -4.12 10.47
C LEU A 172 -1.47 -3.43 10.07
N HIS A 173 -1.80 -3.49 8.79
CA HIS A 173 -2.94 -2.81 8.21
C HIS A 173 -4.27 -3.33 8.79
N GLY A 174 -5.01 -2.42 9.42
CA GLY A 174 -6.26 -2.69 10.13
C GLY A 174 -6.08 -3.15 11.58
N GLY A 175 -4.85 -3.18 12.09
CA GLY A 175 -4.54 -3.56 13.47
C GLY A 175 -4.87 -2.47 14.48
N GLU A 176 -5.55 -2.83 15.59
CA GLU A 176 -5.65 -1.99 16.78
C GLU A 176 -4.36 -2.15 17.61
N THR A 177 -3.36 -1.32 17.30
CA THR A 177 -1.99 -1.41 17.85
C THR A 177 -1.56 -0.09 18.48
N GLU A 178 -0.62 -0.16 19.44
CA GLU A 178 0.02 1.05 19.94
C GLU A 178 0.85 1.76 18.85
N ALA A 179 0.99 3.07 18.92
CA ALA A 179 1.70 3.85 17.92
C ALA A 179 3.14 3.37 17.66
N ALA A 180 3.85 2.92 18.71
CA ALA A 180 5.20 2.38 18.60
C ALA A 180 5.31 1.02 17.88
N SER A 181 4.18 0.31 17.69
CA SER A 181 4.08 -1.00 17.02
C SER A 181 3.24 -0.94 15.74
N ASP A 182 2.75 0.23 15.37
CA ASP A 182 1.86 0.43 14.21
C ASP A 182 2.60 0.40 12.87
N GLY A 183 3.91 0.68 12.88
CA GLY A 183 4.67 0.85 11.65
C GLY A 183 4.50 2.24 11.05
N HIS A 184 4.54 3.29 11.87
CA HIS A 184 4.50 4.68 11.42
C HIS A 184 5.53 4.94 10.33
N PRO A 185 5.20 5.66 9.23
CA PRO A 185 6.10 5.86 8.09
C PRO A 185 7.49 6.39 8.45
N ASP A 186 7.59 7.24 9.47
CA ASP A 186 8.86 7.75 10.00
C ASP A 186 9.58 6.79 10.97
N ALA A 187 9.00 5.62 11.27
CA ALA A 187 9.62 4.62 12.13
C ALA A 187 10.51 3.63 11.37
N TRP A 188 10.88 3.96 10.14
CA TRP A 188 11.73 3.14 9.30
C TRP A 188 13.13 2.91 9.89
N PHE A 189 13.77 1.83 9.46
CA PHE A 189 15.14 1.51 9.83
C PHE A 189 15.86 0.78 8.69
N THR A 190 17.18 1.00 8.62
CA THR A 190 18.06 0.33 7.65
C THR A 190 18.65 -0.97 8.23
N PRO A 191 19.33 -1.81 7.42
CA PRO A 191 19.93 -3.05 7.88
C PRO A 191 20.73 -2.87 9.18
N GLY A 192 20.49 -3.80 10.12
CA GLY A 192 21.15 -3.78 11.44
C GLY A 192 20.74 -2.59 12.32
N PHE A 193 19.65 -1.89 12.00
CA PHE A 193 19.21 -0.66 12.70
C PHE A 193 20.26 0.46 12.70
N ALA A 194 21.10 0.49 11.66
CA ALA A 194 22.23 1.42 11.58
C ALA A 194 21.77 2.88 11.48
N ILE A 195 20.71 3.13 10.70
CA ILE A 195 20.06 4.43 10.58
C ILE A 195 18.57 4.21 10.83
N LYS A 196 17.93 5.18 11.47
CA LYS A 196 16.54 5.10 11.88
C LYS A 196 15.83 6.42 11.58
N GLY A 197 14.58 6.35 11.17
CA GLY A 197 13.71 7.50 11.02
C GLY A 197 13.33 8.13 12.36
N MET A 198 12.80 9.35 12.31
CA MET A 198 12.50 10.13 13.52
C MET A 198 11.40 9.51 14.38
N GLY A 199 10.48 8.75 13.77
CA GLY A 199 9.38 8.06 14.46
C GLY A 199 9.77 6.70 15.07
N TRP A 200 11.02 6.25 14.91
CA TRP A 200 11.42 4.94 15.39
C TRP A 200 11.48 4.90 16.93
N VAL A 201 10.79 3.95 17.53
CA VAL A 201 10.71 3.78 18.99
C VAL A 201 11.35 2.47 19.45
N LYS A 202 10.97 1.33 18.86
CA LYS A 202 11.38 0.00 19.34
C LYS A 202 11.55 -1.02 18.21
N GLN A 203 12.27 -2.12 18.49
CA GLN A 203 12.50 -3.22 17.53
C GLN A 203 11.41 -4.30 17.60
N ILE A 204 10.82 -4.48 18.78
CA ILE A 204 9.84 -5.54 19.05
C ILE A 204 8.49 -4.87 19.12
N TYR A 205 7.60 -5.26 18.19
CA TYR A 205 6.24 -4.77 18.13
C TYR A 205 5.32 -5.66 18.95
N ASP A 206 4.40 -5.06 19.69
CA ASP A 206 3.40 -5.71 20.50
C ASP A 206 2.05 -5.66 19.79
N TYR A 207 1.47 -6.82 19.51
CA TYR A 207 0.15 -6.93 18.89
C TYR A 207 -0.83 -7.58 19.89
N PRO A 208 -1.78 -6.80 20.45
CA PRO A 208 -2.70 -7.29 21.48
C PRO A 208 -3.69 -8.34 20.97
N ASN A 209 -4.06 -8.26 19.69
CA ASN A 209 -5.05 -9.13 19.04
C ASN A 209 -6.45 -9.10 19.70
N ASP A 210 -6.83 -7.99 20.32
CA ASP A 210 -8.12 -7.89 21.07
C ASP A 210 -9.32 -7.61 20.15
N GLN A 211 -9.07 -7.14 18.93
CA GLN A 211 -10.12 -6.86 17.96
C GLN A 211 -10.85 -8.13 17.49
N PRO A 212 -12.08 -8.04 16.96
CA PRO A 212 -12.83 -9.18 16.44
C PRO A 212 -12.09 -9.96 15.35
N ALA A 213 -12.52 -11.22 15.15
CA ALA A 213 -12.00 -12.07 14.08
C ALA A 213 -12.11 -11.38 12.72
N THR A 214 -10.98 -11.27 12.03
CA THR A 214 -10.90 -10.54 10.75
C THR A 214 -9.70 -10.96 9.91
N THR A 215 -9.67 -10.46 8.67
CA THR A 215 -8.54 -10.57 7.75
C THR A 215 -7.79 -9.26 7.72
N LEU A 216 -6.67 -9.19 8.43
CA LEU A 216 -5.69 -8.13 8.32
C LEU A 216 -4.56 -8.55 7.36
N TRP A 217 -3.65 -7.64 7.11
CA TRP A 217 -2.43 -7.93 6.39
C TRP A 217 -1.30 -7.02 6.87
N TYR A 218 -0.07 -7.38 6.58
CA TYR A 218 1.10 -6.57 6.93
C TYR A 218 1.91 -6.27 5.68
N HIS A 219 2.45 -5.07 5.61
CA HIS A 219 3.24 -4.61 4.47
C HIS A 219 4.26 -3.55 4.89
N ASP A 220 5.21 -3.27 4.02
CA ASP A 220 6.13 -2.16 4.22
C ASP A 220 5.40 -0.82 4.14
N HIS A 221 5.83 0.14 4.96
CA HIS A 221 5.24 1.48 5.05
C HIS A 221 6.30 2.58 5.20
N ALA A 222 7.54 2.36 4.74
CA ALA A 222 8.61 3.35 4.86
C ALA A 222 8.32 4.59 4.00
N LEU A 223 8.41 5.77 4.62
CA LEU A 223 8.03 7.06 4.03
C LEU A 223 8.61 7.28 2.63
N GLY A 224 7.72 7.54 1.64
CA GLY A 224 8.05 7.88 0.26
C GLY A 224 8.67 6.74 -0.57
N ILE A 225 8.71 5.51 -0.02
CA ILE A 225 9.25 4.32 -0.71
C ILE A 225 8.35 3.09 -0.55
N THR A 226 7.19 3.23 0.09
CA THR A 226 6.21 2.16 0.28
C THR A 226 5.87 1.46 -1.03
N ARG A 227 5.58 2.22 -2.11
CA ARG A 227 5.24 1.67 -3.42
C ARG A 227 6.30 0.69 -3.94
N LEU A 228 7.58 1.04 -3.80
CA LEU A 228 8.67 0.23 -4.33
C LEU A 228 8.94 -1.01 -3.47
N ASN A 229 8.88 -0.86 -2.13
CA ASN A 229 9.08 -1.95 -1.19
C ASN A 229 7.95 -3.00 -1.29
N VAL A 230 6.69 -2.57 -1.39
CA VAL A 230 5.53 -3.45 -1.61
C VAL A 230 5.58 -4.07 -3.02
N TYR A 231 6.00 -3.29 -4.03
CA TYR A 231 6.21 -3.81 -5.38
C TYR A 231 7.26 -4.93 -5.41
N MET A 232 8.32 -4.82 -4.61
CA MET A 232 9.34 -5.87 -4.47
C MET A 232 8.85 -7.14 -3.77
N GLY A 233 7.68 -7.11 -3.08
CA GLY A 233 7.06 -8.29 -2.50
C GLY A 233 6.78 -8.22 -1.00
N LEU A 234 6.94 -7.06 -0.36
CA LEU A 234 6.76 -6.92 1.09
C LEU A 234 5.29 -6.80 1.49
N ALA A 235 4.58 -7.93 1.45
CA ALA A 235 3.19 -8.09 1.88
C ALA A 235 2.93 -9.52 2.40
N GLY A 236 2.05 -9.67 3.40
CA GLY A 236 1.61 -10.96 3.92
C GLY A 236 0.31 -10.85 4.71
N PHE A 237 -0.41 -11.96 4.89
CA PHE A 237 -1.67 -11.99 5.64
C PHE A 237 -1.45 -12.06 7.15
N TYR A 238 -2.43 -11.48 7.87
CA TYR A 238 -2.55 -11.61 9.32
C TYR A 238 -4.01 -11.90 9.67
N LEU A 239 -4.31 -13.11 10.16
CA LEU A 239 -5.65 -13.56 10.46
C LEU A 239 -5.85 -13.60 11.96
N ILE A 240 -6.85 -12.87 12.47
CA ILE A 240 -7.29 -12.99 13.84
C ILE A 240 -8.44 -13.97 13.88
N ARG A 241 -8.30 -15.05 14.67
CA ARG A 241 -9.32 -16.06 14.93
C ARG A 241 -10.01 -15.77 16.25
N ASP A 242 -11.33 -15.96 16.28
CA ASP A 242 -12.11 -15.90 17.50
C ASP A 242 -12.95 -17.17 17.63
N PRO A 243 -12.39 -18.25 18.19
CA PRO A 243 -13.06 -19.55 18.26
C PRO A 243 -14.35 -19.54 19.11
N ILE A 244 -14.61 -18.45 19.86
CA ILE A 244 -15.82 -18.28 20.67
C ILE A 244 -16.93 -17.60 19.88
N ASN A 245 -16.61 -16.56 19.09
CA ASN A 245 -17.59 -15.68 18.46
C ASN A 245 -17.65 -15.81 16.93
N GLU A 246 -16.72 -16.55 16.30
CA GLU A 246 -16.83 -16.79 14.86
C GLU A 246 -18.05 -17.65 14.52
N PRO A 247 -18.73 -17.35 13.39
CA PRO A 247 -19.84 -18.19 12.93
C PRO A 247 -19.38 -19.64 12.75
N ALA A 248 -20.12 -20.55 13.40
CA ALA A 248 -19.78 -21.97 13.35
C ALA A 248 -20.00 -22.57 11.94
N ASN A 249 -19.23 -23.60 11.63
CA ASN A 249 -19.36 -24.42 10.43
C ASN A 249 -19.13 -23.70 9.09
N LEU A 250 -18.50 -22.52 9.06
CA LEU A 250 -17.99 -21.97 7.81
C LEU A 250 -16.94 -22.90 7.19
N PRO A 251 -16.73 -22.84 5.86
CA PRO A 251 -15.61 -23.58 5.25
C PRO A 251 -14.30 -23.20 5.92
N SER A 252 -13.51 -24.21 6.32
CA SER A 252 -12.28 -24.05 7.11
C SER A 252 -11.19 -25.03 6.69
N GLY A 253 -9.99 -24.90 7.22
CA GLY A 253 -8.85 -25.76 6.90
C GLY A 253 -8.48 -25.66 5.40
N ALA A 254 -8.44 -26.76 4.69
CA ALA A 254 -8.12 -26.82 3.26
C ALA A 254 -9.15 -26.06 2.36
N TYR A 255 -10.30 -25.73 2.91
CA TYR A 255 -11.38 -25.02 2.20
C TYR A 255 -11.51 -23.53 2.58
N GLU A 256 -10.53 -23.02 3.33
CA GLU A 256 -10.37 -21.60 3.64
C GLU A 256 -9.00 -21.13 3.11
N ILE A 257 -9.00 -20.24 2.13
CA ILE A 257 -7.80 -19.91 1.36
C ILE A 257 -7.63 -18.38 1.31
N PRO A 258 -6.56 -17.83 1.88
CA PRO A 258 -6.19 -16.44 1.66
C PRO A 258 -5.72 -16.23 0.22
N ILE A 259 -6.17 -15.16 -0.41
CA ILE A 259 -5.84 -14.80 -1.80
C ILE A 259 -5.48 -13.31 -1.87
N VAL A 260 -4.19 -13.01 -2.06
CA VAL A 260 -3.75 -11.66 -2.42
C VAL A 260 -3.60 -11.56 -3.93
N ILE A 261 -4.22 -10.53 -4.51
CA ILE A 261 -4.16 -10.21 -5.94
C ILE A 261 -3.27 -8.98 -6.10
N GLN A 262 -2.28 -9.06 -6.98
CA GLN A 262 -1.35 -7.98 -7.27
C GLN A 262 -1.04 -7.96 -8.77
N ASP A 263 -0.66 -6.81 -9.30
CA ASP A 263 -0.19 -6.70 -10.68
C ASP A 263 1.27 -6.27 -10.73
N ARG A 264 2.00 -6.80 -11.70
CA ARG A 264 3.43 -6.57 -11.91
C ARG A 264 3.74 -6.43 -13.39
N MET A 265 4.95 -5.94 -13.68
CA MET A 265 5.56 -6.02 -15.00
C MET A 265 6.87 -6.78 -14.92
N PHE A 266 7.19 -7.53 -15.99
CA PHE A 266 8.41 -8.33 -16.08
C PHE A 266 9.20 -7.99 -17.33
N ASP A 267 10.51 -8.20 -17.27
CA ASP A 267 11.36 -8.27 -18.44
C ASP A 267 11.36 -9.69 -19.05
N VAL A 268 11.99 -9.85 -20.21
CA VAL A 268 12.10 -11.15 -20.91
C VAL A 268 12.88 -12.21 -20.12
N ASN A 269 13.64 -11.82 -19.08
CA ASN A 269 14.36 -12.71 -18.19
C ASN A 269 13.54 -13.09 -16.95
N GLY A 270 12.30 -12.59 -16.82
CA GLY A 270 11.43 -12.82 -15.69
C GLY A 270 11.76 -11.97 -14.46
N GLN A 271 12.52 -10.88 -14.60
CA GLN A 271 12.78 -9.95 -13.51
C GLN A 271 11.74 -8.84 -13.48
N LEU A 272 11.46 -8.29 -12.29
CA LEU A 272 10.54 -7.17 -12.14
C LEU A 272 11.09 -5.93 -12.85
N ILE A 273 10.20 -5.20 -13.52
CA ILE A 273 10.47 -3.85 -14.04
C ILE A 273 9.43 -2.87 -13.49
N TYR A 274 9.90 -1.68 -13.19
CA TYR A 274 9.07 -0.55 -12.80
C TYR A 274 9.45 0.65 -13.68
N PRO A 275 8.53 1.54 -14.05
CA PRO A 275 8.86 2.71 -14.87
C PRO A 275 10.02 3.50 -14.27
N ASN A 276 11.05 3.76 -15.08
CA ASN A 276 12.26 4.49 -14.70
C ASN A 276 12.29 5.92 -15.26
N LEU A 277 11.15 6.42 -15.69
CA LEU A 277 10.95 7.78 -16.16
C LEU A 277 9.60 8.29 -15.63
N GLY A 278 9.66 9.33 -14.82
CA GLY A 278 8.48 10.00 -14.30
C GLY A 278 7.74 10.79 -15.39
N ILE A 279 6.44 11.07 -15.16
CA ILE A 279 5.65 11.87 -16.12
C ILE A 279 6.00 13.37 -16.09
N ASN A 280 6.65 13.84 -15.03
CA ASN A 280 7.22 15.18 -14.89
C ASN A 280 8.72 15.08 -14.58
N PRO A 281 9.57 14.57 -15.50
CA PRO A 281 10.93 14.11 -15.18
C PRO A 281 11.91 15.25 -14.83
N LEU A 282 11.55 16.50 -15.09
CA LEU A 282 12.32 17.67 -14.67
C LEU A 282 12.04 18.08 -13.22
N ILE A 283 11.06 17.44 -12.56
CA ILE A 283 10.65 17.70 -11.17
C ILE A 283 10.80 16.42 -10.36
N HIS A 284 10.16 15.34 -10.81
CA HIS A 284 10.23 14.00 -10.26
C HIS A 284 10.73 13.03 -11.34
N PRO A 285 12.03 12.70 -11.37
CA PRO A 285 12.62 11.95 -12.48
C PRO A 285 12.07 10.53 -12.61
N PHE A 286 11.64 9.90 -11.51
CA PHE A 286 11.24 8.50 -11.49
C PHE A 286 9.84 8.26 -10.95
N TRP A 287 9.19 9.24 -10.33
CA TRP A 287 7.86 9.07 -9.78
C TRP A 287 6.79 9.14 -10.88
N ILE A 288 5.84 8.21 -10.81
CA ILE A 288 4.62 8.19 -11.63
C ILE A 288 3.41 8.24 -10.70
N PRO A 289 2.27 8.80 -11.13
CA PRO A 289 1.11 8.95 -10.23
C PRO A 289 0.42 7.64 -9.89
N GLU A 290 0.45 6.64 -10.77
CA GLU A 290 -0.18 5.34 -10.56
C GLU A 290 0.56 4.29 -11.39
N PHE A 291 0.83 3.15 -10.77
CA PHE A 291 1.40 2.00 -11.46
C PHE A 291 0.31 0.99 -11.83
N PHE A 292 0.29 0.59 -13.11
CA PHE A 292 -0.59 -0.46 -13.61
C PHE A 292 0.22 -1.53 -14.32
N GLY A 293 0.46 -2.64 -13.64
CA GLY A 293 1.12 -3.81 -14.22
C GLY A 293 0.27 -4.47 -15.33
N ASN A 294 0.91 -5.22 -16.21
CA ASN A 294 0.25 -5.95 -17.30
C ASN A 294 0.08 -7.45 -17.03
N THR A 295 0.56 -7.91 -15.87
CA THR A 295 0.62 -9.32 -15.48
C THR A 295 0.05 -9.50 -14.07
N ILE A 296 -0.97 -10.34 -13.92
CA ILE A 296 -1.62 -10.59 -12.62
C ILE A 296 -0.92 -11.72 -11.89
N LEU A 297 -0.64 -11.46 -10.61
CA LEU A 297 -0.15 -12.44 -9.65
C LEU A 297 -1.23 -12.72 -8.61
N VAL A 298 -1.37 -13.98 -8.23
CA VAL A 298 -2.21 -14.42 -7.12
C VAL A 298 -1.34 -15.27 -6.19
N ASN A 299 -1.18 -14.85 -4.95
CA ASN A 299 -0.29 -15.48 -3.97
C ASN A 299 1.13 -15.73 -4.53
N GLY A 300 1.70 -14.77 -5.29
CA GLY A 300 3.03 -14.90 -5.87
C GLY A 300 3.12 -15.87 -7.07
N LYS A 301 2.01 -16.24 -7.70
CA LYS A 301 1.97 -16.98 -8.97
C LYS A 301 1.26 -16.20 -10.05
N ILE A 302 1.83 -16.20 -11.25
CA ILE A 302 1.26 -15.55 -12.44
C ILE A 302 0.12 -16.41 -12.97
N TRP A 303 -1.11 -15.85 -13.00
CA TRP A 303 -2.32 -16.50 -13.48
C TRP A 303 -2.43 -17.98 -13.08
N PRO A 304 -2.50 -18.30 -11.79
CA PRO A 304 -2.54 -19.70 -11.34
C PRO A 304 -3.91 -20.34 -11.57
N TYR A 305 -3.97 -21.66 -11.37
CA TYR A 305 -5.23 -22.36 -11.20
C TYR A 305 -5.35 -22.95 -9.78
N LEU A 306 -6.59 -23.14 -9.35
CA LEU A 306 -6.93 -23.86 -8.13
C LEU A 306 -7.86 -25.04 -8.46
N ASN A 307 -7.50 -26.24 -8.05
CA ASN A 307 -8.42 -27.37 -8.06
C ASN A 307 -9.41 -27.21 -6.90
N VAL A 308 -10.71 -27.25 -7.23
CA VAL A 308 -11.78 -27.14 -6.24
C VAL A 308 -12.71 -28.34 -6.34
N GLU A 309 -13.15 -28.87 -5.19
CA GLU A 309 -14.19 -29.86 -5.13
C GLU A 309 -15.56 -29.21 -5.34
N PRO A 310 -16.62 -29.93 -5.76
CA PRO A 310 -17.97 -29.39 -5.88
C PRO A 310 -18.62 -29.18 -4.49
N ARG A 311 -18.10 -28.19 -3.76
CA ARG A 311 -18.47 -27.80 -2.39
C ARG A 311 -18.18 -26.32 -2.15
N LYS A 312 -18.51 -25.81 -0.97
CA LYS A 312 -18.22 -24.44 -0.58
C LYS A 312 -16.75 -24.25 -0.20
N TYR A 313 -16.17 -23.14 -0.67
CA TYR A 313 -14.86 -22.64 -0.29
C TYR A 313 -14.98 -21.22 0.23
N ARG A 314 -14.22 -20.89 1.27
CA ARG A 314 -14.06 -19.54 1.81
C ARG A 314 -12.77 -18.94 1.29
N PHE A 315 -12.85 -17.78 0.69
CA PHE A 315 -11.68 -17.05 0.21
C PHE A 315 -11.56 -15.72 0.96
N ARG A 316 -10.38 -15.48 1.54
CA ARG A 316 -10.05 -14.20 2.15
C ARG A 316 -9.31 -13.36 1.12
N LEU A 317 -10.05 -12.54 0.40
CA LEU A 317 -9.54 -11.75 -0.71
C LEU A 317 -8.88 -10.46 -0.20
N LEU A 318 -7.71 -10.14 -0.74
CA LEU A 318 -6.98 -8.90 -0.51
C LEU A 318 -6.56 -8.33 -1.87
N ASN A 319 -6.83 -7.07 -2.09
CA ASN A 319 -6.19 -6.31 -3.17
C ASN A 319 -4.89 -5.70 -2.64
N GLY A 320 -3.76 -6.32 -2.97
CA GLY A 320 -2.41 -5.85 -2.61
C GLY A 320 -1.66 -5.15 -3.74
N SER A 321 -2.36 -4.67 -4.78
CA SER A 321 -1.78 -3.88 -5.87
C SER A 321 -1.47 -2.45 -5.42
N ASP A 322 -0.52 -1.82 -6.09
CA ASP A 322 -0.11 -0.44 -5.80
C ASP A 322 -1.26 0.55 -6.11
N ALA A 323 -1.85 0.49 -7.33
CA ALA A 323 -2.92 1.40 -7.73
C ALA A 323 -4.15 0.71 -8.35
N ARG A 324 -4.02 -0.56 -8.83
CA ARG A 324 -5.09 -1.21 -9.57
C ARG A 324 -6.27 -1.62 -8.72
N PHE A 325 -7.46 -1.19 -9.13
CA PHE A 325 -8.74 -1.71 -8.64
C PHE A 325 -9.09 -3.02 -9.33
N TYR A 326 -9.81 -3.88 -8.63
CA TYR A 326 -10.38 -5.11 -9.20
C TYR A 326 -11.89 -5.12 -9.01
N ASN A 327 -12.65 -5.26 -10.11
CA ASN A 327 -14.07 -5.54 -10.07
C ASN A 327 -14.28 -6.99 -10.53
N LEU A 328 -14.27 -7.88 -9.53
CA LEU A 328 -14.21 -9.32 -9.71
C LEU A 328 -15.57 -9.90 -10.09
N SER A 329 -15.55 -10.91 -10.97
CA SER A 329 -16.73 -11.73 -11.31
C SER A 329 -16.31 -13.14 -11.66
N LEU A 330 -17.25 -14.10 -11.54
CA LEU A 330 -17.05 -15.48 -11.95
C LEU A 330 -17.64 -15.69 -13.37
N SER A 331 -16.89 -16.34 -14.27
CA SER A 331 -17.34 -16.60 -15.64
C SER A 331 -18.60 -17.49 -15.73
N SER A 332 -18.91 -18.21 -14.66
CA SER A 332 -20.14 -18.98 -14.50
C SER A 332 -21.37 -18.11 -14.23
N GLY A 333 -21.18 -16.81 -13.87
CA GLY A 333 -22.26 -15.92 -13.47
C GLY A 333 -22.78 -16.15 -12.04
N GLN A 334 -22.27 -17.14 -11.31
CA GLN A 334 -22.65 -17.36 -9.93
C GLN A 334 -22.15 -16.22 -9.02
N PRO A 335 -22.86 -15.90 -7.93
CA PRO A 335 -22.46 -14.84 -7.01
C PRO A 335 -21.31 -15.27 -6.10
N PHE A 336 -20.55 -14.27 -5.61
CA PHE A 336 -19.84 -14.37 -4.36
C PHE A 336 -20.84 -14.20 -3.21
N ILE A 337 -20.69 -14.97 -2.15
CA ILE A 337 -21.43 -14.79 -0.90
C ILE A 337 -20.48 -14.10 0.06
N GLN A 338 -20.53 -12.78 0.11
CA GLN A 338 -19.67 -12.01 1.00
C GLN A 338 -20.15 -12.14 2.43
N ILE A 339 -19.26 -12.53 3.33
CA ILE A 339 -19.52 -12.75 4.76
C ILE A 339 -18.77 -11.77 5.66
N GLY A 340 -17.76 -11.05 5.13
CA GLY A 340 -16.96 -10.09 5.88
C GLY A 340 -16.34 -9.00 5.02
N THR A 341 -15.91 -7.95 5.72
CA THR A 341 -15.19 -6.78 5.23
C THR A 341 -13.84 -6.64 5.94
N ASP A 342 -13.16 -5.50 5.81
CA ASP A 342 -11.85 -5.24 6.42
C ASP A 342 -11.83 -5.53 7.93
N GLY A 343 -12.88 -5.14 8.65
CA GLY A 343 -12.97 -5.25 10.11
C GLY A 343 -13.74 -6.47 10.63
N GLY A 344 -13.98 -7.48 9.81
CA GLY A 344 -14.60 -8.73 10.22
C GLY A 344 -15.95 -9.01 9.59
N TYR A 345 -16.75 -9.82 10.27
CA TYR A 345 -18.00 -10.34 9.72
C TYR A 345 -19.07 -9.25 9.52
N LEU A 346 -19.80 -9.33 8.41
CA LEU A 346 -21.06 -8.62 8.18
C LEU A 346 -22.16 -9.15 9.12
N ASN A 347 -23.26 -8.43 9.27
CA ASN A 347 -24.42 -8.91 10.05
C ASN A 347 -25.06 -10.16 9.42
N ALA A 348 -25.09 -10.22 8.10
CA ALA A 348 -25.64 -11.32 7.31
C ALA A 348 -24.86 -11.49 6.01
N PRO A 349 -24.92 -12.70 5.39
CA PRO A 349 -24.31 -12.91 4.08
C PRO A 349 -24.93 -12.02 2.99
N VAL A 350 -24.10 -11.45 2.11
CA VAL A 350 -24.54 -10.62 0.99
C VAL A 350 -24.09 -11.26 -0.33
N GLN A 351 -25.04 -11.53 -1.22
CA GLN A 351 -24.72 -12.05 -2.55
C GLN A 351 -24.41 -10.91 -3.51
N VAL A 352 -23.25 -10.98 -4.19
CA VAL A 352 -22.83 -10.02 -5.19
C VAL A 352 -22.27 -10.75 -6.41
N THR A 353 -22.66 -10.35 -7.62
CA THR A 353 -22.11 -10.89 -8.88
C THR A 353 -20.90 -10.10 -9.38
N GLN A 354 -20.71 -8.92 -8.82
CA GLN A 354 -19.56 -8.03 -9.06
C GLN A 354 -19.02 -7.62 -7.69
N LEU A 355 -17.74 -7.85 -7.45
CA LEU A 355 -17.08 -7.52 -6.20
C LEU A 355 -15.94 -6.52 -6.48
N LEU A 356 -16.17 -5.26 -6.15
CA LEU A 356 -15.18 -4.20 -6.31
C LEU A 356 -14.27 -4.15 -5.08
N LEU A 357 -12.95 -4.24 -5.33
CA LEU A 357 -11.88 -4.13 -4.33
C LEU A 357 -10.89 -3.05 -4.76
N ALA A 358 -10.76 -2.01 -3.96
CA ALA A 358 -9.69 -1.03 -4.07
C ALA A 358 -8.40 -1.56 -3.42
N PRO A 359 -7.21 -0.99 -3.74
CA PRO A 359 -5.99 -1.26 -3.00
C PRO A 359 -6.19 -1.16 -1.48
N GLY A 360 -5.66 -2.14 -0.73
CA GLY A 360 -5.82 -2.25 0.72
C GLY A 360 -7.14 -2.86 1.21
N GLU A 361 -8.21 -2.90 0.41
CA GLU A 361 -9.50 -3.51 0.82
C GLU A 361 -9.40 -5.03 0.89
N ARG A 362 -10.12 -5.61 1.87
CA ARG A 362 -10.33 -7.05 2.02
C ARG A 362 -11.81 -7.38 1.90
N ALA A 363 -12.07 -8.57 1.38
CA ALA A 363 -13.40 -9.20 1.42
C ALA A 363 -13.28 -10.67 1.79
N ASP A 364 -14.07 -11.10 2.75
CA ASP A 364 -14.21 -12.50 3.11
C ASP A 364 -15.44 -13.04 2.38
N VAL A 365 -15.24 -14.00 1.46
CA VAL A 365 -16.29 -14.48 0.56
C VAL A 365 -16.35 -16.00 0.55
N VAL A 366 -17.55 -16.55 0.41
CA VAL A 366 -17.76 -17.95 0.08
C VAL A 366 -18.16 -18.07 -1.38
N ILE A 367 -17.50 -18.98 -2.12
CA ILE A 367 -17.92 -19.42 -3.44
C ILE A 367 -18.44 -20.85 -3.31
N ASP A 368 -19.66 -21.07 -3.81
CA ASP A 368 -20.31 -22.39 -3.75
C ASP A 368 -20.17 -23.12 -5.12
N PHE A 369 -19.34 -24.14 -5.14
CA PHE A 369 -19.14 -24.99 -6.32
C PHE A 369 -20.03 -26.24 -6.30
N THR A 370 -20.96 -26.38 -5.35
CA THR A 370 -21.86 -27.53 -5.21
C THR A 370 -22.63 -27.78 -6.51
N GLY A 371 -22.72 -29.04 -6.92
CA GLY A 371 -23.46 -29.46 -8.11
C GLY A 371 -22.75 -29.23 -9.43
N LEU A 372 -21.57 -28.64 -9.43
CA LEU A 372 -20.79 -28.48 -10.66
C LEU A 372 -20.14 -29.82 -11.07
N ALA A 373 -20.16 -30.09 -12.37
CA ALA A 373 -19.56 -31.32 -12.91
C ALA A 373 -18.02 -31.26 -12.83
N VAL A 374 -17.39 -32.41 -12.57
CA VAL A 374 -15.94 -32.56 -12.66
C VAL A 374 -15.44 -32.16 -14.05
N GLY A 375 -14.36 -31.38 -14.11
CA GLY A 375 -13.82 -30.81 -15.33
C GLY A 375 -14.36 -29.42 -15.69
N THR A 376 -15.38 -28.93 -14.97
CA THR A 376 -15.85 -27.54 -15.13
C THR A 376 -14.72 -26.57 -14.80
N GLN A 377 -14.57 -25.53 -15.63
CA GLN A 377 -13.59 -24.46 -15.44
C GLN A 377 -14.30 -23.13 -15.24
N ILE A 378 -13.94 -22.40 -14.21
CA ILE A 378 -14.51 -21.09 -13.87
C ILE A 378 -13.39 -20.07 -13.75
N LEU A 379 -13.42 -19.06 -14.62
CA LEU A 379 -12.46 -17.96 -14.56
C LEU A 379 -12.92 -16.94 -13.51
N LEU A 380 -12.03 -16.57 -12.60
CA LEU A 380 -12.13 -15.34 -11.84
C LEU A 380 -11.63 -14.20 -12.74
N ALA A 381 -12.53 -13.32 -13.13
CA ALA A 381 -12.28 -12.24 -14.07
C ALA A 381 -12.32 -10.86 -13.39
N ASN A 382 -11.68 -9.89 -14.05
CA ASN A 382 -11.66 -8.48 -13.66
C ASN A 382 -12.11 -7.59 -14.83
N ASN A 383 -12.95 -6.60 -14.57
CA ASN A 383 -13.35 -5.60 -15.56
C ASN A 383 -13.17 -4.15 -15.09
N ALA A 384 -12.51 -3.92 -13.95
CA ALA A 384 -12.24 -2.57 -13.48
C ALA A 384 -11.35 -1.82 -14.48
N LYS A 385 -11.67 -0.56 -14.68
CA LYS A 385 -10.84 0.35 -15.48
C LYS A 385 -9.59 0.78 -14.71
N ALA A 386 -8.58 1.25 -15.40
CA ALA A 386 -7.35 1.79 -14.82
C ALA A 386 -6.92 3.06 -15.58
N PRO A 387 -6.78 4.24 -14.91
CA PRO A 387 -7.25 4.57 -13.55
C PRO A 387 -8.74 4.31 -13.30
N PHE A 388 -9.11 4.09 -12.03
CA PHE A 388 -10.51 3.86 -11.70
C PHE A 388 -11.21 5.17 -11.24
N PRO A 389 -12.42 5.51 -11.73
CA PRO A 389 -13.29 4.72 -12.62
C PRO A 389 -13.19 5.14 -14.10
N GLY A 390 -12.40 6.17 -14.41
CA GLY A 390 -12.43 6.87 -15.70
C GLY A 390 -11.55 6.28 -16.80
N GLY A 391 -10.55 5.48 -16.43
CA GLY A 391 -9.48 5.05 -17.32
C GLY A 391 -9.83 3.99 -18.36
N ALA A 392 -8.80 3.30 -18.86
CA ALA A 392 -8.93 2.27 -19.88
C ALA A 392 -9.56 0.98 -19.32
N PRO A 393 -10.39 0.27 -20.09
CA PRO A 393 -10.91 -1.04 -19.68
C PRO A 393 -9.78 -2.06 -19.49
N ALA A 394 -9.99 -3.03 -18.59
CA ALA A 394 -9.08 -4.14 -18.41
C ALA A 394 -8.94 -4.96 -19.72
N ASP A 395 -7.70 -5.22 -20.17
CA ASP A 395 -7.49 -6.11 -21.35
C ASP A 395 -7.95 -7.53 -20.99
N PRO A 396 -8.97 -8.07 -21.67
CA PRO A 396 -9.52 -9.40 -21.38
C PRO A 396 -8.51 -10.53 -21.61
N ARG A 397 -7.40 -10.26 -22.29
CA ARG A 397 -6.34 -11.25 -22.55
C ARG A 397 -5.23 -11.25 -21.51
N THR A 398 -5.18 -10.23 -20.62
CA THR A 398 -4.15 -10.10 -19.59
C THR A 398 -4.79 -9.77 -18.24
N VAL A 399 -4.85 -8.51 -17.84
CA VAL A 399 -5.33 -8.05 -16.52
C VAL A 399 -6.82 -8.26 -16.28
N GLY A 400 -7.58 -8.58 -17.31
CA GLY A 400 -8.98 -9.03 -17.22
C GLY A 400 -9.13 -10.47 -16.71
N GLN A 401 -8.04 -11.24 -16.59
CA GLN A 401 -8.04 -12.61 -16.07
C GLN A 401 -7.22 -12.66 -14.79
N ILE A 402 -7.78 -13.23 -13.73
CA ILE A 402 -7.12 -13.31 -12.43
C ILE A 402 -6.57 -14.73 -12.20
N MET A 403 -7.44 -15.74 -12.07
CA MET A 403 -7.09 -17.13 -11.89
C MET A 403 -8.21 -18.06 -12.37
N LEU A 404 -7.93 -19.36 -12.45
CA LEU A 404 -8.88 -20.37 -12.90
C LEU A 404 -9.19 -21.38 -11.79
N PHE A 405 -10.47 -21.58 -11.50
CA PHE A 405 -10.93 -22.72 -10.70
C PHE A 405 -11.19 -23.92 -11.63
N LYS A 406 -10.70 -25.10 -11.25
CA LYS A 406 -10.90 -26.37 -11.96
C LYS A 406 -11.61 -27.35 -11.04
N VAL A 407 -12.84 -27.72 -11.37
CA VAL A 407 -13.63 -28.64 -10.53
C VAL A 407 -13.07 -30.05 -10.65
N VAL A 408 -12.71 -30.63 -9.51
CA VAL A 408 -12.21 -32.00 -9.36
C VAL A 408 -13.20 -32.84 -8.58
N SER A 409 -12.94 -34.16 -8.42
CA SER A 409 -13.81 -35.06 -7.68
C SER A 409 -13.92 -34.67 -6.21
N LEU A 410 -15.12 -34.79 -5.66
CA LEU A 410 -15.40 -34.62 -4.24
C LEU A 410 -14.71 -35.75 -3.45
N THR A 411 -13.98 -35.42 -2.40
CA THR A 411 -13.28 -36.39 -1.55
C THR A 411 -14.07 -36.77 -0.31
N ALA A 412 -14.90 -35.84 0.20
CA ALA A 412 -15.78 -36.02 1.34
C ALA A 412 -16.98 -35.08 1.27
N PRO A 413 -18.15 -35.44 1.86
CA PRO A 413 -19.33 -34.59 1.88
C PRO A 413 -19.03 -33.19 2.45
N ASP A 414 -19.62 -32.16 1.87
CA ASP A 414 -19.58 -30.80 2.41
C ASP A 414 -20.52 -30.67 3.60
N THR A 415 -20.00 -30.44 4.78
CA THR A 415 -20.75 -30.21 6.01
C THR A 415 -20.80 -28.72 6.39
N SER A 416 -20.19 -27.85 5.57
CA SER A 416 -20.14 -26.42 5.86
C SER A 416 -21.50 -25.76 5.65
N VAL A 417 -21.77 -24.76 6.50
CA VAL A 417 -23.01 -23.98 6.50
C VAL A 417 -22.65 -22.51 6.52
N ILE A 418 -23.39 -21.70 5.78
CA ILE A 418 -23.33 -20.24 5.88
C ILE A 418 -24.52 -19.80 6.72
N PRO A 419 -24.32 -19.36 7.98
CA PRO A 419 -25.40 -18.92 8.83
C PRO A 419 -26.10 -17.68 8.27
N ALA A 420 -27.42 -17.55 8.48
CA ALA A 420 -28.16 -16.37 8.08
C ALA A 420 -27.78 -15.11 8.89
N THR A 421 -27.29 -15.29 10.10
CA THR A 421 -26.73 -14.23 10.97
C THR A 421 -25.28 -14.55 11.22
N LEU A 422 -24.40 -13.60 10.93
CA LEU A 422 -22.95 -13.76 11.09
C LEU A 422 -22.41 -12.96 12.27
N ASN A 423 -22.98 -11.77 12.51
CA ASN A 423 -22.56 -10.85 13.55
C ASN A 423 -23.73 -9.93 13.95
N THR A 424 -23.48 -9.07 14.94
CA THR A 424 -24.36 -7.97 15.30
C THR A 424 -23.53 -6.70 15.43
N ILE A 425 -23.48 -5.94 14.33
CA ILE A 425 -22.76 -4.67 14.28
C ILE A 425 -23.70 -3.58 14.84
N THR A 426 -23.30 -2.96 15.93
CA THR A 426 -24.01 -1.80 16.48
C THR A 426 -23.63 -0.56 15.68
N PRO A 427 -24.59 0.17 15.10
CA PRO A 427 -24.30 1.45 14.45
C PRO A 427 -23.69 2.45 15.43
N LEU A 428 -22.61 3.09 15.03
CA LEU A 428 -22.02 4.19 15.78
C LEU A 428 -22.96 5.39 15.77
N THR A 429 -23.03 6.09 16.90
CA THR A 429 -23.83 7.31 17.11
C THR A 429 -23.10 8.26 18.05
N GLY A 430 -23.67 9.44 18.29
CA GLY A 430 -23.13 10.38 19.28
C GLY A 430 -21.89 11.14 18.79
N THR A 431 -21.88 11.53 17.51
CA THR A 431 -20.82 12.35 16.94
C THR A 431 -20.62 13.65 17.72
N VAL A 432 -19.41 13.87 18.21
CA VAL A 432 -19.03 15.10 18.95
C VAL A 432 -18.43 16.16 18.03
N ALA A 433 -17.89 15.75 16.89
CA ALA A 433 -17.30 16.64 15.89
C ALA A 433 -17.52 16.12 14.48
N THR A 434 -17.58 17.04 13.51
CA THR A 434 -17.54 16.71 12.08
C THR A 434 -16.28 17.36 11.50
N ARG A 435 -15.40 16.57 10.89
CA ARG A 435 -14.25 17.06 10.13
C ARG A 435 -14.62 17.11 8.66
N THR A 436 -14.38 18.26 8.04
CA THR A 436 -14.53 18.43 6.59
C THR A 436 -13.13 18.42 5.99
N LEU A 437 -12.83 17.37 5.22
CA LEU A 437 -11.52 17.07 4.66
C LEU A 437 -11.62 17.03 3.13
N THR A 438 -10.54 17.35 2.43
CA THR A 438 -10.51 17.35 0.96
C THR A 438 -9.40 16.49 0.42
N LEU A 439 -9.66 15.84 -0.73
CA LEU A 439 -8.66 15.16 -1.53
C LEU A 439 -8.30 16.06 -2.72
N ASN A 440 -7.03 16.40 -2.84
CA ASN A 440 -6.51 17.36 -3.79
C ASN A 440 -5.42 16.76 -4.67
N GLU A 441 -5.33 17.27 -5.87
CA GLU A 441 -4.30 16.94 -6.84
C GLU A 441 -3.75 18.22 -7.46
N VAL A 442 -2.44 18.31 -7.58
CA VAL A 442 -1.76 19.40 -8.26
C VAL A 442 -1.20 18.88 -9.58
N MET A 443 -1.53 19.59 -10.67
CA MET A 443 -1.14 19.21 -12.02
C MET A 443 0.18 19.87 -12.43
N GLY A 444 1.08 19.09 -13.01
CA GLY A 444 2.27 19.55 -13.71
C GLY A 444 2.08 19.49 -15.23
N PRO A 445 3.13 19.81 -16.01
CA PRO A 445 3.06 19.79 -17.48
C PRO A 445 2.76 18.42 -18.08
N GLY A 446 3.19 17.34 -17.43
CA GLY A 446 3.02 15.95 -17.89
C GLY A 446 1.79 15.25 -17.31
N GLY A 447 1.08 15.87 -16.36
CA GLY A 447 0.00 15.26 -15.61
C GLY A 447 0.14 15.51 -14.11
N PRO A 448 -0.42 14.65 -13.24
CA PRO A 448 -0.28 14.78 -11.78
C PRO A 448 1.15 14.99 -11.32
N LEU A 449 1.35 15.93 -10.40
CA LEU A 449 2.65 16.28 -9.83
C LEU A 449 2.76 15.85 -8.36
N ALA A 450 1.70 16.03 -7.59
CA ALA A 450 1.58 15.61 -6.20
C ALA A 450 0.11 15.55 -5.78
N MET A 451 -0.20 14.72 -4.79
CA MET A 451 -1.54 14.57 -4.21
C MET A 451 -1.51 14.98 -2.74
N PHE A 452 -2.61 15.54 -2.25
CA PHE A 452 -2.65 16.07 -0.89
C PHE A 452 -3.95 15.69 -0.18
N LEU A 453 -3.84 15.55 1.13
CA LEU A 453 -4.97 15.54 2.06
C LEU A 453 -5.09 16.93 2.65
N ASP A 454 -6.26 17.57 2.50
CA ASP A 454 -6.53 18.95 2.91
C ASP A 454 -5.55 19.98 2.32
N GLY A 455 -4.99 19.69 1.15
CA GLY A 455 -4.00 20.56 0.52
C GLY A 455 -2.72 20.76 1.34
N LYS A 456 -2.40 19.87 2.26
CA LYS A 456 -1.27 19.96 3.20
C LYS A 456 -0.20 18.93 2.86
N MET A 457 1.06 19.31 3.06
CA MET A 457 2.21 18.39 2.96
C MET A 457 2.32 17.53 4.22
N TRP A 458 3.06 16.44 4.15
CA TRP A 458 3.33 15.53 5.27
C TRP A 458 3.84 16.26 6.52
N ASP A 459 4.81 17.14 6.35
CA ASP A 459 5.48 17.88 7.43
C ASP A 459 4.69 19.10 7.97
N ALA A 460 3.52 19.41 7.37
CA ALA A 460 2.66 20.46 7.90
C ALA A 460 2.14 20.07 9.29
N PRO A 461 1.86 21.05 10.18
CA PRO A 461 1.35 20.78 11.52
C PRO A 461 0.14 19.85 11.52
N VAL A 462 0.07 18.93 12.48
CA VAL A 462 -1.04 17.98 12.64
C VAL A 462 -2.32 18.74 12.98
N THR A 463 -3.37 18.50 12.23
CA THR A 463 -4.68 19.15 12.39
C THR A 463 -5.79 18.17 12.78
N GLU A 464 -5.57 16.90 12.55
CA GLU A 464 -6.48 15.82 12.92
C GLU A 464 -6.11 15.31 14.32
N ASN A 465 -6.77 15.87 15.34
CA ASN A 465 -6.51 15.59 16.75
C ASN A 465 -7.82 15.12 17.44
N PRO A 466 -8.29 13.90 17.17
CA PRO A 466 -9.46 13.35 17.85
C PRO A 466 -9.15 13.04 19.33
N THR A 467 -10.17 13.13 20.17
CA THR A 467 -10.05 12.74 21.59
C THR A 467 -10.29 11.24 21.75
N LEU A 468 -9.49 10.60 22.58
CA LEU A 468 -9.64 9.18 22.94
C LEU A 468 -11.07 8.89 23.44
N GLY A 469 -11.68 7.83 22.93
CA GLY A 469 -13.05 7.45 23.21
C GLY A 469 -14.13 8.25 22.49
N SER A 470 -13.78 9.37 21.84
CA SER A 470 -14.74 10.18 21.09
C SER A 470 -15.20 9.49 19.81
N THR A 471 -16.37 9.91 19.32
CA THR A 471 -16.90 9.51 18.01
C THR A 471 -16.98 10.74 17.13
N GLU A 472 -16.39 10.69 15.95
CA GLU A 472 -16.40 11.79 14.98
C GLU A 472 -17.05 11.36 13.65
N THR A 473 -17.61 12.31 12.91
CA THR A 473 -17.95 12.14 11.50
C THR A 473 -16.84 12.79 10.65
N TRP A 474 -16.25 12.02 9.74
CA TRP A 474 -15.34 12.56 8.75
C TRP A 474 -16.07 12.69 7.42
N GLU A 475 -16.18 13.92 6.94
CA GLU A 475 -16.79 14.27 5.66
C GLU A 475 -15.68 14.56 4.67
N ILE A 476 -15.41 13.59 3.77
CA ILE A 476 -14.27 13.64 2.85
C ILE A 476 -14.78 13.94 1.45
N ILE A 477 -14.27 15.02 0.87
CA ILE A 477 -14.70 15.62 -0.39
C ILE A 477 -13.63 15.29 -1.44
N ASN A 478 -13.96 14.49 -2.44
CA ASN A 478 -13.01 14.18 -3.51
C ASN A 478 -13.12 15.23 -4.63
N LEU A 479 -12.04 16.03 -4.78
CA LEU A 479 -11.90 17.07 -5.80
C LEU A 479 -11.13 16.61 -7.03
N THR A 480 -10.68 15.36 -7.07
CA THR A 480 -9.87 14.78 -8.14
C THR A 480 -10.72 14.01 -9.15
N ALA A 481 -10.09 13.47 -10.19
CA ALA A 481 -10.77 12.69 -11.22
C ALA A 481 -10.83 11.19 -10.92
N ASP A 482 -10.05 10.72 -9.93
CA ASP A 482 -9.89 9.30 -9.63
C ASP A 482 -10.50 8.93 -8.28
N THR A 483 -10.75 7.62 -8.08
CA THR A 483 -11.21 7.09 -6.80
C THR A 483 -10.00 6.81 -5.90
N HIS A 484 -9.99 7.40 -4.71
CA HIS A 484 -8.94 7.18 -3.71
C HIS A 484 -9.43 6.25 -2.62
N PRO A 485 -8.77 5.09 -2.37
CA PRO A 485 -9.01 4.28 -1.19
C PRO A 485 -8.34 4.94 0.02
N ILE A 486 -9.14 5.53 0.89
CA ILE A 486 -8.62 6.19 2.10
C ILE A 486 -8.61 5.19 3.25
N HIS A 487 -7.42 5.02 3.84
CA HIS A 487 -7.16 4.18 5.01
C HIS A 487 -6.87 5.02 6.25
N LEU A 488 -7.36 4.57 7.40
CA LEU A 488 -7.08 5.13 8.73
C LEU A 488 -6.41 4.07 9.59
N HIS A 489 -5.23 4.37 10.13
CA HIS A 489 -4.53 3.53 11.10
C HIS A 489 -5.26 3.50 12.45
N LEU A 490 -4.96 2.55 13.30
CA LEU A 490 -5.53 2.32 14.64
C LEU A 490 -7.01 1.97 14.66
N VAL A 491 -7.84 2.68 13.90
CA VAL A 491 -9.31 2.67 14.05
C VAL A 491 -10.01 2.00 12.88
N GLN A 492 -11.20 1.48 13.19
CA GLN A 492 -12.15 1.09 12.16
C GLN A 492 -13.37 1.98 12.24
N PHE A 493 -14.05 2.13 11.12
CA PHE A 493 -15.19 3.04 10.95
C PHE A 493 -16.36 2.35 10.24
N GLN A 494 -17.50 3.02 10.22
CA GLN A 494 -18.68 2.65 9.42
C GLN A 494 -18.92 3.73 8.37
N ILE A 495 -19.27 3.31 7.16
CA ILE A 495 -19.66 4.23 6.09
C ILE A 495 -21.09 4.69 6.37
N LEU A 496 -21.30 6.00 6.46
CA LEU A 496 -22.64 6.59 6.63
C LEU A 496 -23.34 6.81 5.30
N SER A 497 -22.66 7.42 4.35
CA SER A 497 -23.26 7.77 3.06
C SER A 497 -22.25 8.29 2.05
N ARG A 498 -22.66 8.28 0.77
CA ARG A 498 -22.04 9.03 -0.31
C ARG A 498 -23.05 10.01 -0.91
N GLN A 499 -22.59 11.16 -1.37
CA GLN A 499 -23.47 12.19 -1.93
C GLN A 499 -22.72 13.03 -2.96
N GLY A 500 -23.30 13.16 -4.16
CA GLY A 500 -22.76 14.02 -5.19
C GLY A 500 -22.82 15.51 -4.80
N PHE A 501 -21.92 16.31 -5.33
CA PHE A 501 -21.90 17.76 -5.14
C PHE A 501 -21.59 18.51 -6.44
N GLN A 502 -21.82 19.82 -6.45
CA GLN A 502 -21.59 20.69 -7.63
C GLN A 502 -20.09 21.03 -7.72
N VAL A 503 -19.29 20.08 -8.25
CA VAL A 503 -17.82 20.11 -8.26
C VAL A 503 -17.27 21.46 -8.70
N ASN A 504 -17.66 21.96 -9.88
CA ASN A 504 -17.11 23.21 -10.43
C ASN A 504 -17.42 24.44 -9.56
N LYS A 505 -18.61 24.48 -8.92
CA LYS A 505 -18.95 25.59 -8.02
C LYS A 505 -18.20 25.51 -6.71
N TYR A 506 -18.10 24.30 -6.16
CA TYR A 506 -17.32 24.07 -4.94
C TYR A 506 -15.84 24.38 -5.18
N LEU A 507 -15.25 23.86 -6.25
CA LEU A 507 -13.85 24.07 -6.59
C LEU A 507 -13.52 25.56 -6.76
N LYS A 508 -14.42 26.35 -7.37
CA LYS A 508 -14.25 27.80 -7.47
C LYS A 508 -14.20 28.47 -6.09
N ALA A 509 -15.08 28.09 -5.17
CA ALA A 509 -15.08 28.62 -3.81
C ALA A 509 -13.85 28.16 -3.02
N TYR A 510 -13.51 26.89 -3.18
CA TYR A 510 -12.34 26.28 -2.55
C TYR A 510 -11.02 26.95 -2.98
N THR A 511 -10.83 27.15 -4.28
CA THR A 511 -9.63 27.82 -4.83
C THR A 511 -9.58 29.31 -4.43
N ALA A 512 -10.74 29.96 -4.30
CA ALA A 512 -10.78 31.34 -3.81
C ALA A 512 -10.37 31.45 -2.33
N ALA A 513 -10.72 30.47 -1.51
CA ALA A 513 -10.34 30.39 -0.10
C ALA A 513 -8.90 29.90 0.11
N ASN A 514 -8.43 29.01 -0.77
CA ASN A 514 -7.12 28.35 -0.71
C ASN A 514 -6.42 28.48 -2.08
N PRO A 515 -5.88 29.69 -2.42
CA PRO A 515 -5.38 29.96 -3.77
C PRO A 515 -4.06 29.23 -4.11
N ILE A 516 -3.37 28.70 -3.10
CA ILE A 516 -2.10 27.97 -3.25
C ILE A 516 -2.23 26.61 -2.57
N ILE A 517 -2.01 25.56 -3.33
CA ILE A 517 -1.93 24.18 -2.86
C ILE A 517 -0.59 23.60 -3.36
N PRO A 518 0.24 22.98 -2.50
CA PRO A 518 0.03 22.81 -1.06
C PRO A 518 0.02 24.15 -0.31
N VAL A 519 -0.68 24.17 0.82
CA VAL A 519 -0.77 25.35 1.67
C VAL A 519 0.63 25.67 2.23
N PRO A 520 1.19 26.86 1.97
CA PRO A 520 2.54 27.19 2.42
C PRO A 520 2.65 27.25 3.95
N PRO A 521 3.83 27.00 4.53
CA PRO A 521 4.06 27.19 5.95
C PRO A 521 3.66 28.59 6.43
N GLY A 522 2.92 28.66 7.56
CA GLY A 522 2.43 29.90 8.14
C GLY A 522 1.17 30.48 7.49
N VAL A 523 0.67 29.87 6.43
CA VAL A 523 -0.63 30.20 5.83
C VAL A 523 -1.71 29.31 6.45
N THR A 524 -2.84 29.92 6.82
CA THR A 524 -3.96 29.18 7.39
C THR A 524 -4.79 28.54 6.27
N TYR A 525 -4.93 27.23 6.27
CA TYR A 525 -5.91 26.53 5.46
C TYR A 525 -7.33 26.95 5.87
N THR A 526 -8.17 27.26 4.89
CA THR A 526 -9.56 27.69 5.13
C THR A 526 -10.53 26.61 4.66
N PRO A 527 -11.13 25.82 5.57
CA PRO A 527 -12.15 24.85 5.20
C PRO A 527 -13.35 25.53 4.52
N VAL A 528 -13.82 24.98 3.42
CA VAL A 528 -15.01 25.44 2.72
C VAL A 528 -16.14 24.44 2.99
N PRO A 529 -17.24 24.86 3.66
CA PRO A 529 -18.36 23.98 3.91
C PRO A 529 -18.99 23.48 2.61
N VAL A 530 -19.18 22.18 2.47
CA VAL A 530 -19.73 21.59 1.24
C VAL A 530 -21.26 21.66 1.17
N GLY A 531 -21.94 21.87 2.29
CA GLY A 531 -23.40 21.89 2.40
C GLY A 531 -24.14 22.66 1.29
N PRO A 532 -23.76 23.93 0.96
CA PRO A 532 -24.41 24.71 -0.10
C PRO A 532 -24.29 24.12 -1.51
N TYR A 533 -23.36 23.18 -1.71
CA TYR A 533 -23.05 22.60 -3.02
C TYR A 533 -23.58 21.17 -3.20
N LEU A 534 -24.11 20.56 -2.12
CA LEU A 534 -24.61 19.19 -2.18
C LEU A 534 -25.75 19.05 -3.17
N GLN A 535 -25.74 17.93 -3.90
CA GLN A 535 -26.83 17.53 -4.77
C GLN A 535 -27.86 16.70 -3.97
N ARG A 536 -29.06 16.52 -4.54
CA ARG A 536 -30.07 15.64 -3.97
C ARG A 536 -29.66 14.18 -4.18
N GLY A 537 -30.02 13.30 -3.23
CA GLY A 537 -29.78 11.88 -3.33
C GLY A 537 -28.58 11.43 -2.49
N LEU A 538 -28.80 11.35 -1.18
CA LEU A 538 -27.87 10.69 -0.27
C LEU A 538 -27.94 9.17 -0.52
N VAL A 539 -26.79 8.55 -0.76
CA VAL A 539 -26.67 7.12 -1.06
C VAL A 539 -26.09 6.43 0.18
N PRO A 540 -26.81 5.51 0.82
CA PRO A 540 -26.26 4.70 1.91
C PRO A 540 -25.15 3.77 1.39
N PRO A 541 -24.31 3.18 2.27
CA PRO A 541 -23.37 2.16 1.87
C PRO A 541 -24.09 0.96 1.22
N ALA A 542 -23.42 0.33 0.25
CA ALA A 542 -23.92 -0.94 -0.27
C ALA A 542 -23.96 -1.99 0.85
N ALA A 543 -24.86 -2.98 0.75
CA ALA A 543 -25.02 -3.99 1.81
C ALA A 543 -23.71 -4.72 2.13
N ASN A 544 -22.85 -4.92 1.13
CA ASN A 544 -21.56 -5.56 1.27
C ASN A 544 -20.44 -4.61 1.77
N GLU A 545 -20.73 -3.33 1.96
CA GLU A 545 -19.85 -2.34 2.63
C GLU A 545 -20.36 -1.95 4.03
N ALA A 546 -21.51 -2.48 4.45
CA ALA A 546 -22.16 -2.11 5.71
C ALA A 546 -21.56 -2.84 6.93
N GLY A 547 -20.26 -3.12 6.88
CA GLY A 547 -19.46 -3.71 7.96
C GLY A 547 -18.51 -2.69 8.60
N TRP A 548 -17.64 -3.19 9.47
CA TRP A 548 -16.50 -2.45 9.94
C TRP A 548 -15.44 -2.38 8.84
N LYS A 549 -14.92 -1.18 8.58
CA LYS A 549 -13.91 -0.94 7.55
C LYS A 549 -12.79 -0.08 8.10
N ASP A 550 -11.61 -0.25 7.54
CA ASP A 550 -10.46 0.62 7.75
C ASP A 550 -10.03 1.34 6.46
N THR A 551 -10.52 0.87 5.32
CA THR A 551 -10.24 1.43 3.99
C THR A 551 -11.55 1.67 3.24
N VAL A 552 -11.75 2.88 2.68
CA VAL A 552 -13.00 3.26 2.01
C VAL A 552 -12.74 4.01 0.71
N ARG A 553 -13.54 3.70 -0.32
CA ARG A 553 -13.44 4.32 -1.64
C ARG A 553 -14.09 5.70 -1.64
N MET A 554 -13.29 6.72 -1.95
CA MET A 554 -13.72 8.10 -2.15
C MET A 554 -13.86 8.36 -3.65
N ASN A 555 -15.09 8.28 -4.18
CA ASN A 555 -15.30 8.42 -5.62
C ASN A 555 -15.21 9.89 -6.06
N PRO A 556 -14.78 10.16 -7.31
CA PRO A 556 -14.72 11.51 -7.86
C PRO A 556 -16.10 12.19 -7.85
N GLY A 557 -16.12 13.46 -7.47
CA GLY A 557 -17.35 14.26 -7.43
C GLY A 557 -18.35 13.87 -6.35
N GLU A 558 -17.93 13.11 -5.36
CA GLU A 558 -18.73 12.71 -4.21
C GLU A 558 -18.13 13.19 -2.89
N VAL A 559 -18.99 13.39 -1.93
CA VAL A 559 -18.67 13.52 -0.52
C VAL A 559 -18.98 12.18 0.13
N THR A 560 -17.96 11.52 0.67
CA THR A 560 -18.12 10.29 1.45
C THR A 560 -18.07 10.62 2.94
N ARG A 561 -19.06 10.15 3.69
CA ARG A 561 -19.13 10.34 5.14
C ARG A 561 -18.89 9.02 5.83
N ILE A 562 -17.94 9.01 6.74
CA ILE A 562 -17.67 7.90 7.65
C ILE A 562 -17.90 8.36 9.09
N ILE A 563 -18.29 7.43 9.95
CA ILE A 563 -18.33 7.63 11.39
C ILE A 563 -17.28 6.74 12.03
N VAL A 564 -16.41 7.35 12.80
CA VAL A 564 -15.25 6.71 13.42
C VAL A 564 -15.28 6.96 14.93
N ARG A 565 -15.01 5.91 15.72
CA ARG A 565 -14.84 6.02 17.16
C ARG A 565 -13.39 5.67 17.52
N PHE A 566 -12.74 6.56 18.25
CA PHE A 566 -11.34 6.39 18.67
C PHE A 566 -11.26 5.53 19.95
N ALA A 567 -11.76 4.32 19.84
CA ALA A 567 -11.77 3.27 20.87
C ALA A 567 -11.90 1.92 20.17
N PRO A 568 -11.54 0.80 20.84
CA PRO A 568 -11.65 -0.54 20.29
C PRO A 568 -13.04 -0.84 19.73
N ILE A 569 -13.07 -1.58 18.61
CA ILE A 569 -14.32 -2.10 18.04
C ILE A 569 -14.76 -3.39 18.77
N GLY A 570 -15.98 -3.82 18.49
CA GLY A 570 -16.52 -5.09 19.06
C GLY A 570 -17.29 -4.92 20.37
N SER A 571 -17.38 -3.70 20.91
CA SER A 571 -18.24 -3.38 22.06
C SER A 571 -19.14 -2.20 21.75
N ALA A 572 -20.40 -2.26 22.20
CA ALA A 572 -21.33 -1.13 22.16
C ALA A 572 -20.89 0.00 23.13
N ALA A 573 -20.26 -0.37 24.25
CA ALA A 573 -19.68 0.58 25.19
C ALA A 573 -18.28 1.00 24.75
N VAL A 574 -17.90 2.23 25.06
CA VAL A 574 -16.52 2.71 24.89
C VAL A 574 -15.64 2.02 25.91
N THR A 575 -14.68 1.25 25.46
CA THR A 575 -13.66 0.60 26.30
C THR A 575 -12.30 1.21 25.98
N PRO A 576 -11.36 1.26 26.94
CA PRO A 576 -10.01 1.73 26.65
C PRO A 576 -9.27 0.69 25.79
N TYR A 577 -8.30 1.18 24.99
CA TYR A 577 -7.30 0.29 24.40
C TYR A 577 -6.43 -0.34 25.51
N PRO A 578 -5.87 -1.54 25.30
CA PRO A 578 -4.93 -2.15 26.26
C PRO A 578 -3.56 -1.48 26.28
N PHE A 579 -3.39 -0.36 25.57
CA PHE A 579 -2.18 0.43 25.42
C PHE A 579 -2.52 1.93 25.40
N ASP A 580 -1.50 2.78 25.48
CA ASP A 580 -1.64 4.23 25.35
C ASP A 580 -1.72 4.64 23.87
N ALA A 581 -2.93 4.87 23.38
CA ALA A 581 -3.16 5.34 22.01
C ALA A 581 -2.80 6.82 21.78
N THR A 582 -2.45 7.57 22.84
CA THR A 582 -2.04 8.97 22.75
C THR A 582 -0.52 9.13 22.61
N ALA A 583 0.22 8.02 22.67
CA ALA A 583 1.69 8.01 22.62
C ALA A 583 2.23 8.39 21.22
N VAL A 584 3.45 8.93 21.22
CA VAL A 584 4.20 9.19 19.98
C VAL A 584 4.71 7.87 19.36
N PRO A 585 4.86 7.83 18.04
CA PRO A 585 4.77 8.91 17.05
C PRO A 585 3.36 9.29 16.60
N GLY A 586 2.31 8.67 17.12
CA GLY A 586 0.93 8.80 16.64
C GLY A 586 0.65 7.88 15.47
N TYR A 587 -0.33 8.24 14.65
CA TYR A 587 -0.85 7.43 13.56
C TYR A 587 -0.94 8.22 12.27
N VAL A 588 -1.33 7.57 11.18
CA VAL A 588 -1.53 8.22 9.89
C VAL A 588 -2.89 7.86 9.27
N TRP A 589 -3.35 8.73 8.38
CA TRP A 589 -4.40 8.43 7.43
C TRP A 589 -3.90 8.81 6.03
N HIS A 590 -4.24 8.00 5.03
CA HIS A 590 -3.64 8.15 3.72
C HIS A 590 -4.50 7.51 2.61
N CYS A 591 -4.20 7.86 1.36
CA CYS A 591 -4.64 7.12 0.20
C CYS A 591 -3.84 5.83 0.06
N HIS A 592 -4.50 4.70 -0.20
CA HIS A 592 -3.83 3.42 -0.38
C HIS A 592 -3.51 3.10 -1.86
N ILE A 593 -3.53 4.10 -2.74
CA ILE A 593 -2.75 4.07 -3.98
C ILE A 593 -1.34 4.45 -3.56
N LEU A 594 -0.41 3.50 -3.66
CA LEU A 594 0.90 3.64 -3.01
C LEU A 594 1.76 4.75 -3.62
N GLU A 595 1.57 5.05 -4.91
CA GLU A 595 2.21 6.19 -5.55
C GLU A 595 1.68 7.53 -5.01
N HIS A 596 0.39 7.60 -4.65
CA HIS A 596 -0.22 8.77 -4.03
C HIS A 596 0.24 8.93 -2.58
N GLU A 597 0.23 7.82 -1.82
CA GLU A 597 0.73 7.74 -0.45
C GLU A 597 2.15 8.28 -0.35
N ASP A 598 3.05 7.77 -1.21
CA ASP A 598 4.47 8.16 -1.25
C ASP A 598 4.70 9.61 -1.67
N ASN A 599 3.73 10.27 -2.33
CA ASN A 599 3.86 11.65 -2.79
C ASN A 599 2.75 12.54 -2.23
N GLU A 600 2.79 12.71 -0.91
CA GLU A 600 2.05 13.66 -0.09
C GLU A 600 0.57 13.31 0.21
N MET A 601 -0.02 12.22 -0.33
CA MET A 601 -1.39 11.86 0.01
C MET A 601 -1.48 11.03 1.29
N MET A 602 -0.72 11.45 2.29
CA MET A 602 -0.64 10.90 3.63
C MET A 602 -0.44 12.01 4.66
N ARG A 603 -1.13 11.89 5.81
CA ARG A 603 -1.03 12.87 6.89
C ARG A 603 -0.94 12.16 8.24
N PRO A 604 -0.08 12.65 9.15
CA PRO A 604 -0.10 12.22 10.52
C PRO A 604 -1.35 12.73 11.25
N TYR A 605 -1.84 11.95 12.21
CA TYR A 605 -2.83 12.36 13.18
C TYR A 605 -2.46 11.87 14.59
N THR A 606 -2.95 12.57 15.61
CA THR A 606 -2.65 12.24 17.01
C THR A 606 -3.93 12.15 17.83
N VAL A 607 -4.10 11.05 18.55
CA VAL A 607 -5.22 10.89 19.50
C VAL A 607 -4.88 11.71 20.75
N GLN A 608 -5.79 12.56 21.19
CA GLN A 608 -5.63 13.35 22.41
C GLN A 608 -6.29 12.65 23.59
N PRO A 609 -5.77 12.85 24.83
CA PRO A 609 -6.35 12.29 26.04
C PRO A 609 -7.82 12.68 26.29
#